data_ef0848496d94429eb3b3523f31223506
#
_entry.id   ef0848496d94429eb3b3523f31223506
#
_cell.length_a   1.000
_cell.length_b   1.000
_cell.length_c   1.000
_cell.angle_alpha   90.00
_cell.angle_beta   90.00
_cell.angle_gamma   90.00
#
_symmetry.space_group_name_H-M   'P 1'
#
loop_
_entity.id
_entity.type
_entity.pdbx_description
1 polymer ?
#
loop_
_entity_poly.entity_id
_entity_poly.type
_entity_poly.pdbx_seq_one_letter_code
_entity_poly.pdbx_strand_id
1 'polypeptide(L)'
;MVATVSVTAVLTMPVVMAASAAADVAAPGTVTATRPLPPEQWIPGSVSGTAVTYGTLGPNDEPALSTGAVFLPPGAPPPGGWPVVSWAHGAVGISDTCAPTVTGKIGGPYLGRWLAQGYAIVATDYVGLGTDGVHPYLDGRSEAHAVVDMVRAGVATEPTLSRKWLTLGQSQGGQAAMVTATIATSYAPELDYRGTVALGVPSNIENLAVLGGPGFPQLPLTGTTTFIAYALAGLRAARPDVDVDAYLSARGRAVLTLAEELCYEEANAAIGATSIGDLFSRRLDTPILAALQEMLAIPVRGYNRPLFLGQGLFDTVVPSPLTFKLATDLALAGQRFTFRVYPKGHLETMLASEPEANTFVRNLFGP
;
A
#
# COMPACT_ATOMS: atom_id res chain seq x y z
N MET A 1 55.72 51.22 43.93
CA MET A 1 54.52 50.86 43.18
C MET A 1 54.83 49.61 42.38
N VAL A 2 54.31 48.46 42.80
CA VAL A 2 54.54 47.20 42.12
C VAL A 2 53.18 46.88 41.45
N ALA A 3 53.14 46.84 40.13
CA ALA A 3 51.95 46.51 39.38
C ALA A 3 51.88 44.97 39.19
N THR A 4 50.83 44.37 39.73
CA THR A 4 50.51 42.95 39.55
C THR A 4 49.66 42.79 38.28
N VAL A 5 50.16 42.05 37.30
CA VAL A 5 49.41 41.68 36.08
C VAL A 5 48.77 40.34 36.32
N SER A 6 47.43 40.29 36.38
CA SER A 6 46.67 39.05 36.43
C SER A 6 46.43 38.52 35.00
N VAL A 7 46.92 37.34 34.71
CA VAL A 7 46.65 36.62 33.45
C VAL A 7 45.47 35.70 33.67
N THR A 8 44.33 35.97 33.05
CA THR A 8 43.17 35.10 33.04
C THR A 8 43.30 34.09 31.88
N ALA A 9 43.47 32.83 32.25
CA ALA A 9 43.49 31.74 31.27
C ALA A 9 42.04 31.35 30.91
N VAL A 10 41.69 31.55 29.63
CA VAL A 10 40.39 31.06 29.10
C VAL A 10 40.60 29.61 28.64
N LEU A 11 39.99 28.69 29.42
CA LEU A 11 39.88 27.26 28.98
C LEU A 11 38.79 27.13 27.92
N THR A 12 39.18 26.91 26.69
CA THR A 12 38.28 26.48 25.63
C THR A 12 38.11 24.96 25.72
N MET A 13 36.94 24.51 26.17
CA MET A 13 36.54 23.10 26.05
C MET A 13 36.16 22.80 24.60
N PRO A 14 36.67 21.71 23.99
CA PRO A 14 36.18 21.27 22.69
C PRO A 14 34.75 20.77 22.83
N VAL A 15 33.81 21.35 22.08
CA VAL A 15 32.46 20.81 21.88
C VAL A 15 32.61 19.57 20.98
N VAL A 16 32.55 18.39 21.57
CA VAL A 16 32.42 17.14 20.82
C VAL A 16 30.97 17.09 20.36
N MET A 17 30.72 17.47 19.10
CA MET A 17 29.47 17.15 18.42
C MET A 17 29.40 15.63 18.28
N ALA A 18 28.57 14.99 19.08
CA ALA A 18 28.14 13.63 18.83
C ALA A 18 27.37 13.65 17.51
N ALA A 19 27.98 13.13 16.45
CA ALA A 19 27.24 12.78 15.25
C ALA A 19 26.19 11.73 15.65
N SER A 20 24.94 12.09 15.64
CA SER A 20 23.83 11.15 15.66
C SER A 20 24.04 10.22 14.49
N ALA A 21 24.44 8.97 14.75
CA ALA A 21 24.38 7.93 13.76
C ALA A 21 22.89 7.75 13.43
N ALA A 22 22.43 8.32 12.33
CA ALA A 22 21.21 7.87 11.70
C ALA A 22 21.42 6.36 11.48
N ALA A 23 20.57 5.53 12.09
CA ALA A 23 20.61 4.10 11.81
C ALA A 23 20.50 3.94 10.29
N ASP A 24 21.50 3.30 9.66
CA ASP A 24 21.47 3.04 8.22
C ASP A 24 20.22 2.19 7.95
N VAL A 25 19.16 2.83 7.46
CA VAL A 25 17.95 2.11 7.04
C VAL A 25 18.36 1.24 5.85
N ALA A 26 18.01 -0.04 5.91
CA ALA A 26 18.41 -1.02 4.93
C ALA A 26 18.00 -0.60 3.50
N ALA A 27 18.87 -0.83 2.52
CA ALA A 27 18.57 -0.54 1.11
C ALA A 27 17.30 -1.30 0.64
N PRO A 28 16.58 -0.78 -0.36
CA PRO A 28 15.36 -1.41 -0.90
C PRO A 28 15.54 -2.90 -1.23
N GLY A 29 14.62 -3.74 -0.72
CA GLY A 29 14.64 -5.19 -0.87
C GLY A 29 15.61 -5.95 0.04
N THR A 30 16.43 -5.24 0.84
CA THR A 30 17.35 -5.89 1.79
C THR A 30 16.58 -6.44 2.97
N VAL A 31 16.72 -7.75 3.22
CA VAL A 31 16.10 -8.44 4.36
C VAL A 31 16.87 -8.11 5.63
N THR A 32 16.18 -7.60 6.64
CA THR A 32 16.74 -7.28 7.95
C THR A 32 16.39 -8.31 9.02
N ALA A 33 15.24 -8.96 8.89
CA ALA A 33 14.81 -10.02 9.78
C ALA A 33 13.88 -11.01 9.08
N THR A 34 13.88 -12.25 9.54
CA THR A 34 12.92 -13.29 9.15
C THR A 34 12.45 -14.05 10.39
N ARG A 35 11.18 -14.49 10.36
CA ARG A 35 10.65 -15.43 11.36
C ARG A 35 9.67 -16.40 10.70
N PRO A 36 9.63 -17.68 11.10
CA PRO A 36 8.56 -18.56 10.70
C PRO A 36 7.21 -18.02 11.17
N LEU A 37 6.20 -18.07 10.31
CA LEU A 37 4.82 -17.85 10.73
C LEU A 37 4.26 -19.14 11.33
N PRO A 38 3.45 -19.05 12.40
CA PRO A 38 2.75 -20.21 12.92
C PRO A 38 1.74 -20.72 11.86
N PRO A 39 1.53 -22.05 11.76
CA PRO A 39 0.71 -22.66 10.69
C PRO A 39 -0.73 -22.10 10.61
N GLU A 40 -1.30 -21.65 11.72
CA GLU A 40 -2.62 -21.02 11.76
C GLU A 40 -2.72 -19.66 11.03
N GLN A 41 -1.57 -19.03 10.77
CA GLN A 41 -1.47 -17.79 9.98
C GLN A 41 -1.11 -18.07 8.51
N TRP A 42 -0.94 -19.32 8.12
CA TRP A 42 -0.60 -19.63 6.75
C TRP A 42 -1.80 -19.46 5.82
N ILE A 43 -1.50 -19.07 4.59
CA ILE A 43 -2.50 -19.15 3.53
C ILE A 43 -2.91 -20.62 3.33
N PRO A 44 -4.21 -20.94 3.29
CA PRO A 44 -4.65 -22.32 3.10
C PRO A 44 -4.03 -22.98 1.87
N GLY A 45 -3.43 -24.16 2.07
CA GLY A 45 -2.73 -24.91 1.01
C GLY A 45 -1.26 -24.56 0.83
N SER A 46 -0.69 -23.62 1.57
CA SER A 46 0.76 -23.41 1.60
C SER A 46 1.47 -24.52 2.42
N VAL A 47 2.73 -24.78 2.09
CA VAL A 47 3.59 -25.73 2.82
C VAL A 47 4.61 -25.01 3.73
N SER A 48 4.72 -23.68 3.61
CA SER A 48 5.53 -22.83 4.47
C SER A 48 4.96 -21.42 4.52
N GLY A 49 5.27 -20.71 5.61
CA GLY A 49 4.98 -19.30 5.77
C GLY A 49 6.12 -18.64 6.54
N THR A 50 6.76 -17.65 5.95
CA THR A 50 7.87 -16.90 6.54
C THR A 50 7.57 -15.43 6.52
N ALA A 51 7.52 -14.78 7.69
CA ALA A 51 7.46 -13.34 7.79
C ALA A 51 8.85 -12.73 7.58
N VAL A 52 8.89 -11.60 6.91
CA VAL A 52 10.10 -10.90 6.49
C VAL A 52 9.98 -9.43 6.86
N THR A 53 11.05 -8.85 7.43
CA THR A 53 11.22 -7.40 7.54
C THR A 53 12.28 -6.98 6.52
N TYR A 54 12.00 -5.93 5.76
CA TYR A 54 12.87 -5.52 4.66
C TYR A 54 12.89 -4.01 4.46
N GLY A 55 13.98 -3.52 3.86
CA GLY A 55 14.13 -2.13 3.46
C GLY A 55 13.27 -1.81 2.24
N THR A 56 12.72 -0.61 2.20
CA THR A 56 11.96 -0.06 1.07
C THR A 56 12.05 1.47 1.05
N LEU A 57 11.28 2.11 0.18
CA LEU A 57 11.11 3.56 0.17
C LEU A 57 9.69 3.92 0.61
N GLY A 58 9.61 4.79 1.60
CA GLY A 58 8.37 5.39 2.08
C GLY A 58 7.98 6.65 1.29
N PRO A 59 7.12 7.50 1.88
CA PRO A 59 6.78 8.80 1.31
C PRO A 59 8.03 9.62 0.95
N ASN A 60 7.94 10.41 -0.13
CA ASN A 60 9.03 11.24 -0.64
C ASN A 60 10.32 10.47 -0.99
N ASP A 61 10.21 9.16 -1.26
CA ASP A 61 11.34 8.25 -1.52
C ASP A 61 12.34 8.14 -0.35
N GLU A 62 11.91 8.45 0.87
CA GLU A 62 12.76 8.31 2.04
C GLU A 62 12.93 6.83 2.43
N PRO A 63 14.12 6.41 2.86
CA PRO A 63 14.35 5.05 3.33
C PRO A 63 13.40 4.67 4.47
N ALA A 64 12.77 3.50 4.33
CA ALA A 64 11.80 2.98 5.29
C ALA A 64 11.97 1.46 5.48
N LEU A 65 11.33 0.92 6.50
CA LEU A 65 11.14 -0.52 6.67
C LEU A 65 9.68 -0.88 6.38
N SER A 66 9.50 -2.09 5.87
CA SER A 66 8.19 -2.73 5.76
C SER A 66 8.27 -4.18 6.21
N THR A 67 7.13 -4.77 6.53
CA THR A 67 7.00 -6.19 6.77
C THR A 67 6.18 -6.86 5.67
N GLY A 68 6.24 -8.18 5.63
CA GLY A 68 5.48 -8.98 4.70
C GLY A 68 5.69 -10.47 4.95
N ALA A 69 5.17 -11.30 4.06
CA ALA A 69 5.32 -12.74 4.19
C ALA A 69 5.50 -13.44 2.84
N VAL A 70 6.18 -14.59 2.89
CA VAL A 70 6.41 -15.50 1.76
C VAL A 70 5.70 -16.83 2.04
N PHE A 71 4.95 -17.34 1.07
CA PHE A 71 4.25 -18.62 1.13
C PHE A 71 4.56 -19.45 -0.10
N LEU A 72 4.87 -20.73 0.13
CA LEU A 72 5.17 -21.66 -0.95
C LEU A 72 3.99 -22.61 -1.24
N PRO A 73 3.73 -22.89 -2.52
CA PRO A 73 2.78 -23.93 -2.91
C PRO A 73 3.31 -25.32 -2.60
N PRO A 74 2.46 -26.36 -2.55
CA PRO A 74 2.89 -27.74 -2.40
C PRO A 74 3.61 -28.26 -3.64
N GLY A 75 4.50 -29.24 -3.44
CA GLY A 75 5.24 -29.90 -4.51
C GLY A 75 6.67 -29.42 -4.67
N ALA A 76 7.27 -29.73 -5.81
CA ALA A 76 8.62 -29.28 -6.16
C ALA A 76 8.54 -28.06 -7.10
N PRO A 77 9.48 -27.11 -6.96
CA PRO A 77 9.50 -25.95 -7.87
C PRO A 77 9.75 -26.40 -9.31
N PRO A 78 9.11 -25.76 -10.29
CA PRO A 78 9.39 -26.00 -11.69
C PRO A 78 10.80 -25.51 -12.05
N PRO A 79 11.35 -25.92 -13.23
CA PRO A 79 12.60 -25.37 -13.71
C PRO A 79 12.56 -23.83 -13.77
N GLY A 80 13.51 -23.19 -13.07
CA GLY A 80 13.56 -21.71 -12.92
C GLY A 80 12.82 -21.17 -11.71
N GLY A 81 12.30 -22.02 -10.83
CA GLY A 81 11.66 -21.64 -9.56
C GLY A 81 10.16 -21.35 -9.68
N TRP A 82 9.50 -21.22 -8.53
CA TRP A 82 8.09 -20.86 -8.45
C TRP A 82 7.82 -19.47 -9.02
N PRO A 83 6.94 -19.30 -10.02
CA PRO A 83 6.50 -17.97 -10.44
C PRO A 83 5.77 -17.28 -9.29
N VAL A 84 6.00 -15.97 -9.16
CA VAL A 84 5.59 -15.21 -7.97
C VAL A 84 4.36 -14.36 -8.27
N VAL A 85 3.35 -14.46 -7.42
CA VAL A 85 2.24 -13.51 -7.29
C VAL A 85 2.54 -12.61 -6.09
N SER A 86 2.81 -11.34 -6.34
CA SER A 86 2.96 -10.32 -5.31
C SER A 86 1.58 -9.79 -4.96
N TRP A 87 1.12 -10.10 -3.75
CA TRP A 87 -0.17 -9.68 -3.23
C TRP A 87 -0.09 -8.30 -2.59
N ALA A 88 -0.88 -7.39 -3.12
CA ALA A 88 -1.15 -6.07 -2.59
C ALA A 88 -2.55 -6.08 -1.96
N HIS A 89 -2.60 -6.06 -0.62
CA HIS A 89 -3.85 -6.22 0.13
C HIS A 89 -4.71 -4.95 0.13
N GLY A 90 -6.02 -5.11 0.39
CA GLY A 90 -6.95 -4.01 0.62
C GLY A 90 -6.81 -3.42 2.02
N ALA A 91 -7.56 -2.34 2.30
CA ALA A 91 -7.50 -1.63 3.57
C ALA A 91 -7.79 -2.53 4.78
N VAL A 92 -6.91 -2.49 5.77
CA VAL A 92 -7.00 -3.25 7.04
C VAL A 92 -6.99 -2.33 8.27
N GLY A 93 -6.70 -1.05 8.09
CA GLY A 93 -6.39 -0.03 9.08
C GLY A 93 -5.08 0.65 8.73
N ILE A 94 -4.62 1.58 9.57
CA ILE A 94 -3.39 2.35 9.36
C ILE A 94 -2.42 2.28 10.56
N SER A 95 -2.77 1.52 11.59
CA SER A 95 -1.93 1.20 12.74
C SER A 95 -1.03 0.00 12.43
N ASP A 96 0.17 -0.02 12.95
CA ASP A 96 1.13 -1.13 12.87
C ASP A 96 0.53 -2.48 13.32
N THR A 97 -0.35 -2.44 14.32
CA THR A 97 -1.05 -3.62 14.85
C THR A 97 -2.04 -4.25 13.87
N CYS A 98 -2.43 -3.51 12.81
CA CYS A 98 -3.37 -3.98 11.81
C CYS A 98 -2.70 -4.74 10.65
N ALA A 99 -1.38 -4.83 10.65
CA ALA A 99 -0.64 -5.53 9.60
C ALA A 99 -1.14 -6.96 9.40
N PRO A 100 -1.34 -7.41 8.15
CA PRO A 100 -1.73 -8.78 7.86
C PRO A 100 -0.83 -9.84 8.49
N THR A 101 0.49 -9.62 8.58
CA THR A 101 1.44 -10.53 9.23
C THR A 101 1.36 -10.52 10.76
N VAL A 102 0.74 -9.50 11.37
CA VAL A 102 0.45 -9.43 12.81
C VAL A 102 -0.89 -10.09 13.11
N THR A 103 -1.92 -9.77 12.32
CA THR A 103 -3.29 -10.28 12.54
C THR A 103 -3.52 -11.68 11.98
N GLY A 104 -2.63 -12.20 11.11
CA GLY A 104 -2.81 -13.45 10.39
C GLY A 104 -3.82 -13.38 9.24
N LYS A 105 -4.30 -12.19 8.87
CA LYS A 105 -5.34 -12.00 7.82
C LYS A 105 -4.71 -11.65 6.46
N ILE A 106 -3.85 -12.51 5.92
CA ILE A 106 -3.01 -12.21 4.72
C ILE A 106 -3.75 -12.39 3.39
N GLY A 107 -4.97 -12.89 3.37
CA GLY A 107 -5.73 -13.07 2.11
C GLY A 107 -6.46 -14.41 1.99
N GLY A 108 -6.30 -15.26 3.01
CA GLY A 108 -7.11 -16.45 3.25
C GLY A 108 -7.34 -17.37 2.04
N PRO A 109 -8.56 -17.90 1.88
CA PRO A 109 -8.87 -18.87 0.82
C PRO A 109 -8.70 -18.35 -0.61
N TYR A 110 -8.77 -17.04 -0.85
CA TYR A 110 -8.58 -16.47 -2.18
C TYR A 110 -7.13 -16.71 -2.67
N LEU A 111 -6.15 -16.38 -1.83
CA LEU A 111 -4.75 -16.63 -2.18
C LEU A 111 -4.40 -18.12 -2.21
N GLY A 112 -5.09 -18.97 -1.43
CA GLY A 112 -4.95 -20.42 -1.49
C GLY A 112 -5.25 -21.00 -2.88
N ARG A 113 -6.15 -20.38 -3.65
CA ARG A 113 -6.45 -20.80 -5.03
C ARG A 113 -5.30 -20.49 -6.00
N TRP A 114 -4.52 -19.43 -5.75
CA TRP A 114 -3.31 -19.12 -6.50
C TRP A 114 -2.17 -20.07 -6.16
N LEU A 115 -1.97 -20.38 -4.88
CA LEU A 115 -1.03 -21.43 -4.44
C LEU A 115 -1.35 -22.78 -5.09
N ALA A 116 -2.62 -23.19 -5.15
CA ALA A 116 -3.05 -24.44 -5.76
C ALA A 116 -2.72 -24.53 -7.27
N GLN A 117 -2.44 -23.41 -7.92
CA GLN A 117 -2.02 -23.33 -9.31
C GLN A 117 -0.49 -23.32 -9.48
N GLY A 118 0.26 -23.46 -8.38
CA GLY A 118 1.73 -23.49 -8.42
C GLY A 118 2.38 -22.11 -8.44
N TYR A 119 1.68 -21.06 -7.96
CA TYR A 119 2.29 -19.75 -7.74
C TYR A 119 2.73 -19.62 -6.29
N ALA A 120 3.95 -19.14 -6.04
CA ALA A 120 4.33 -18.67 -4.72
C ALA A 120 3.72 -17.29 -4.48
N ILE A 121 3.36 -17.03 -3.22
CA ILE A 121 2.81 -15.72 -2.82
C ILE A 121 3.86 -14.96 -2.01
N VAL A 122 4.14 -13.73 -2.40
CA VAL A 122 4.78 -12.75 -1.53
C VAL A 122 3.75 -11.65 -1.23
N ALA A 123 3.60 -11.28 0.02
CA ALA A 123 2.57 -10.33 0.47
C ALA A 123 3.24 -9.27 1.34
N THR A 124 3.24 -8.01 0.91
CA THR A 124 3.69 -6.88 1.72
C THR A 124 2.61 -6.48 2.70
N ASP A 125 3.00 -5.93 3.86
CA ASP A 125 2.09 -5.23 4.77
C ASP A 125 2.02 -3.73 4.47
N TYR A 126 2.92 -3.18 3.65
CA TYR A 126 3.23 -1.76 3.41
C TYR A 126 3.95 -1.07 4.60
N VAL A 127 4.53 0.11 4.33
CA VAL A 127 5.17 0.95 5.36
C VAL A 127 4.14 1.40 6.41
N GLY A 128 4.52 1.38 7.69
CA GLY A 128 3.65 1.79 8.80
C GLY A 128 2.61 0.75 9.21
N LEU A 129 2.64 -0.45 8.60
CA LEU A 129 1.91 -1.63 9.04
C LEU A 129 2.94 -2.70 9.48
N GLY A 130 2.89 -3.12 10.75
CA GLY A 130 3.90 -4.01 11.34
C GLY A 130 5.28 -3.36 11.54
N THR A 131 5.38 -2.06 11.33
CA THR A 131 6.54 -1.20 11.58
C THR A 131 6.07 0.10 12.20
N ASP A 132 6.95 0.78 12.92
CA ASP A 132 6.63 2.04 13.59
C ASP A 132 6.10 3.11 12.62
N GLY A 133 5.12 3.88 13.08
CA GLY A 133 4.53 5.01 12.37
C GLY A 133 3.12 4.74 11.84
N VAL A 134 2.51 5.77 11.27
CA VAL A 134 1.19 5.67 10.63
C VAL A 134 1.36 5.27 9.18
N HIS A 135 0.62 4.27 8.74
CA HIS A 135 0.62 3.87 7.34
C HIS A 135 0.17 5.04 6.43
N PRO A 136 0.98 5.44 5.43
CA PRO A 136 0.64 6.48 4.46
C PRO A 136 -0.41 5.95 3.47
N TYR A 137 -1.63 5.75 3.95
CA TYR A 137 -2.73 5.08 3.26
C TYR A 137 -3.02 5.72 1.90
N LEU A 138 -2.98 4.91 0.85
CA LEU A 138 -3.12 5.33 -0.56
C LEU A 138 -1.99 6.28 -1.05
N ASP A 139 -0.86 6.35 -0.37
CA ASP A 139 0.36 6.86 -1.00
C ASP A 139 0.85 5.81 -2.02
N GLY A 140 0.32 5.92 -3.23
CA GLY A 140 0.50 4.89 -4.24
C GLY A 140 1.96 4.63 -4.58
N ARG A 141 2.85 5.63 -4.44
CA ARG A 141 4.28 5.48 -4.70
C ARG A 141 4.99 4.68 -3.61
N SER A 142 4.74 5.02 -2.35
CA SER A 142 5.27 4.27 -1.21
C SER A 142 4.76 2.82 -1.21
N GLU A 143 3.46 2.62 -1.45
CA GLU A 143 2.88 1.28 -1.55
C GLU A 143 3.49 0.46 -2.70
N ALA A 144 3.71 1.09 -3.86
CA ALA A 144 4.32 0.43 -5.01
C ALA A 144 5.78 0.02 -4.75
N HIS A 145 6.57 0.86 -4.07
CA HIS A 145 7.92 0.50 -3.64
C HIS A 145 7.89 -0.73 -2.72
N ALA A 146 7.02 -0.72 -1.70
CA ALA A 146 6.88 -1.84 -0.78
C ALA A 146 6.47 -3.15 -1.50
N VAL A 147 5.59 -3.08 -2.49
CA VAL A 147 5.21 -4.23 -3.35
C VAL A 147 6.41 -4.80 -4.10
N VAL A 148 7.22 -3.95 -4.76
CA VAL A 148 8.38 -4.41 -5.53
C VAL A 148 9.46 -4.95 -4.61
N ASP A 149 9.76 -4.25 -3.52
CA ASP A 149 10.83 -4.63 -2.58
C ASP A 149 10.50 -5.89 -1.80
N MET A 150 9.20 -6.18 -1.56
CA MET A 150 8.77 -7.47 -1.02
C MET A 150 9.10 -8.64 -1.98
N VAL A 151 9.04 -8.43 -3.30
CA VAL A 151 9.48 -9.45 -4.27
C VAL A 151 10.99 -9.66 -4.17
N ARG A 152 11.80 -8.58 -4.09
CA ARG A 152 13.25 -8.67 -3.86
C ARG A 152 13.58 -9.43 -2.59
N ALA A 153 12.92 -9.04 -1.49
CA ALA A 153 13.08 -9.70 -0.19
C ALA A 153 12.65 -11.17 -0.21
N GLY A 154 11.55 -11.48 -0.89
CA GLY A 154 11.07 -12.84 -1.09
C GLY A 154 12.09 -13.72 -1.82
N VAL A 155 12.60 -13.25 -2.95
CA VAL A 155 13.63 -13.98 -3.73
C VAL A 155 14.94 -14.13 -2.94
N ALA A 156 15.30 -13.17 -2.12
CA ALA A 156 16.47 -13.26 -1.24
C ALA A 156 16.28 -14.25 -0.08
N THR A 157 15.06 -14.34 0.45
CA THR A 157 14.72 -15.24 1.58
C THR A 157 14.50 -16.67 1.13
N GLU A 158 13.90 -16.87 -0.06
CA GLU A 158 13.47 -18.18 -0.57
C GLU A 158 14.06 -18.43 -1.97
N PRO A 159 15.20 -19.15 -2.07
CA PRO A 159 15.90 -19.37 -3.34
C PRO A 159 15.11 -20.19 -4.37
N THR A 160 14.01 -20.85 -3.97
CA THR A 160 13.13 -21.59 -4.88
C THR A 160 12.17 -20.69 -5.66
N LEU A 161 12.10 -19.39 -5.33
CA LEU A 161 11.31 -18.41 -6.06
C LEU A 161 11.97 -18.04 -7.40
N SER A 162 11.15 -17.91 -8.42
CA SER A 162 11.56 -17.33 -9.69
C SER A 162 11.64 -15.81 -9.59
N ARG A 163 12.47 -15.21 -10.45
CA ARG A 163 12.43 -13.75 -10.66
C ARG A 163 11.23 -13.29 -11.51
N LYS A 164 10.49 -14.23 -12.12
CA LYS A 164 9.25 -13.95 -12.85
C LYS A 164 8.13 -13.66 -11.86
N TRP A 165 7.53 -12.50 -11.96
CA TRP A 165 6.49 -12.09 -11.03
C TRP A 165 5.44 -11.19 -11.66
N LEU A 166 4.29 -11.10 -11.01
CA LEU A 166 3.23 -10.14 -11.31
C LEU A 166 2.68 -9.55 -10.01
N THR A 167 1.97 -8.44 -10.12
CA THR A 167 1.21 -7.87 -9.00
C THR A 167 -0.25 -8.25 -9.12
N LEU A 168 -0.83 -8.70 -8.00
CA LEU A 168 -2.26 -8.90 -7.82
C LEU A 168 -2.73 -8.03 -6.66
N GLY A 169 -3.65 -7.11 -6.91
CA GLY A 169 -4.13 -6.19 -5.87
C GLY A 169 -5.64 -5.97 -5.88
N GLN A 170 -6.20 -5.69 -4.70
CA GLN A 170 -7.62 -5.43 -4.53
C GLN A 170 -7.83 -4.17 -3.68
N SER A 171 -8.80 -3.31 -4.06
CA SER A 171 -9.12 -2.07 -3.33
C SER A 171 -7.89 -1.16 -3.21
N GLN A 172 -7.46 -0.76 -2.01
CA GLN A 172 -6.18 -0.10 -1.76
C GLN A 172 -5.06 -0.80 -2.54
N GLY A 173 -4.93 -2.12 -2.42
CA GLY A 173 -3.95 -2.90 -3.15
C GLY A 173 -4.14 -2.86 -4.67
N GLY A 174 -5.34 -2.59 -5.15
CA GLY A 174 -5.61 -2.33 -6.57
C GLY A 174 -4.95 -1.03 -7.05
N GLN A 175 -4.97 0.04 -6.24
CA GLN A 175 -4.21 1.27 -6.51
C GLN A 175 -2.70 0.99 -6.45
N ALA A 176 -2.22 0.35 -5.38
CA ALA A 176 -0.81 -0.02 -5.25
C ALA A 176 -0.34 -0.83 -6.48
N ALA A 177 -1.14 -1.80 -6.95
CA ALA A 177 -0.84 -2.60 -8.13
C ALA A 177 -0.77 -1.76 -9.42
N MET A 178 -1.67 -0.79 -9.59
CA MET A 178 -1.65 0.12 -10.73
C MET A 178 -0.39 0.99 -10.73
N VAL A 179 -0.01 1.56 -9.59
CA VAL A 179 1.21 2.37 -9.49
C VAL A 179 2.45 1.50 -9.67
N THR A 180 2.49 0.31 -9.06
CA THR A 180 3.56 -0.69 -9.28
C THR A 180 3.77 -0.96 -10.77
N ALA A 181 2.71 -1.12 -11.55
CA ALA A 181 2.80 -1.38 -12.98
C ALA A 181 3.55 -0.30 -13.77
N THR A 182 3.62 0.92 -13.25
CA THR A 182 4.32 2.03 -13.91
C THR A 182 5.80 2.12 -13.55
N ILE A 183 6.21 1.58 -12.39
CA ILE A 183 7.57 1.70 -11.90
C ILE A 183 8.38 0.38 -11.96
N ALA A 184 7.72 -0.77 -11.88
CA ALA A 184 8.34 -2.06 -11.62
C ALA A 184 9.54 -2.38 -12.53
N THR A 185 9.44 -2.15 -13.83
CA THR A 185 10.49 -2.48 -14.79
C THR A 185 11.71 -1.56 -14.73
N SER A 186 11.54 -0.31 -14.30
CA SER A 186 12.62 0.65 -14.13
C SER A 186 13.22 0.62 -12.74
N TYR A 187 12.39 0.41 -11.73
CA TYR A 187 12.82 0.36 -10.33
C TYR A 187 13.51 -0.95 -9.96
N ALA A 188 13.08 -2.08 -10.56
CA ALA A 188 13.65 -3.42 -10.32
C ALA A 188 13.99 -4.15 -11.64
N PRO A 189 14.92 -3.63 -12.44
CA PRO A 189 15.26 -4.22 -13.74
C PRO A 189 15.87 -5.63 -13.64
N GLU A 190 16.34 -6.02 -12.46
CA GLU A 190 16.87 -7.36 -12.17
C GLU A 190 15.76 -8.41 -11.97
N LEU A 191 14.51 -7.99 -11.78
CA LEU A 191 13.33 -8.84 -11.68
C LEU A 191 12.59 -8.88 -13.02
N ASP A 192 11.93 -10.01 -13.30
CA ASP A 192 11.18 -10.21 -14.54
C ASP A 192 9.69 -9.94 -14.33
N TYR A 193 9.30 -8.65 -14.28
CA TYR A 193 7.92 -8.23 -14.12
C TYR A 193 7.07 -8.57 -15.33
N ARG A 194 5.93 -9.27 -15.13
CA ARG A 194 5.09 -9.81 -16.19
C ARG A 194 3.79 -9.04 -16.41
N GLY A 195 3.25 -8.42 -15.39
CA GLY A 195 2.00 -7.67 -15.50
C GLY A 195 1.25 -7.48 -14.19
N THR A 196 0.04 -6.93 -14.30
CA THR A 196 -0.79 -6.55 -13.15
C THR A 196 -2.21 -7.09 -13.31
N VAL A 197 -2.77 -7.54 -12.19
CA VAL A 197 -4.21 -7.70 -11.97
C VAL A 197 -4.63 -6.73 -10.87
N ALA A 198 -5.49 -5.76 -11.20
CA ALA A 198 -5.99 -4.75 -10.27
C ALA A 198 -7.53 -4.81 -10.20
N LEU A 199 -8.06 -4.97 -8.99
CA LEU A 199 -9.49 -5.20 -8.76
C LEU A 199 -10.07 -4.14 -7.80
N GLY A 200 -11.24 -3.57 -8.15
CA GLY A 200 -11.94 -2.61 -7.31
C GLY A 200 -11.10 -1.38 -6.96
N VAL A 201 -10.43 -0.80 -7.94
CA VAL A 201 -9.40 0.23 -7.77
C VAL A 201 -9.98 1.57 -7.35
N PRO A 202 -9.62 2.16 -6.19
CA PRO A 202 -10.02 3.50 -5.78
C PRO A 202 -9.32 4.55 -6.65
N SER A 203 -9.91 4.89 -7.77
CA SER A 203 -9.39 5.81 -8.76
C SER A 203 -10.20 7.09 -8.85
N ASN A 204 -9.59 8.19 -9.29
CA ASN A 204 -10.24 9.48 -9.47
C ASN A 204 -10.89 10.07 -8.21
N ILE A 205 -10.58 9.52 -7.03
CA ILE A 205 -11.08 10.00 -5.74
C ILE A 205 -10.48 11.36 -5.37
N GLU A 206 -9.25 11.62 -5.81
CA GLU A 206 -8.55 12.90 -5.68
C GLU A 206 -9.34 14.06 -6.32
N ASN A 207 -10.05 13.79 -7.41
CA ASN A 207 -10.87 14.79 -8.08
C ASN A 207 -12.12 15.18 -7.28
N LEU A 208 -12.54 14.32 -6.33
CA LEU A 208 -13.67 14.57 -5.45
C LEU A 208 -13.26 15.34 -4.18
N ALA A 209 -11.98 15.39 -3.86
CA ALA A 209 -11.47 16.05 -2.65
C ALA A 209 -11.85 17.53 -2.57
N VAL A 210 -12.01 18.21 -3.72
CA VAL A 210 -12.47 19.62 -3.80
C VAL A 210 -13.85 19.84 -3.14
N LEU A 211 -14.64 18.79 -3.01
CA LEU A 211 -15.96 18.85 -2.35
C LEU A 211 -15.82 18.78 -0.81
N GLY A 212 -14.64 18.41 -0.29
CA GLY A 212 -14.37 18.30 1.14
C GLY A 212 -14.52 19.62 1.88
N GLY A 213 -15.31 19.62 2.93
CA GLY A 213 -15.55 20.80 3.76
C GLY A 213 -16.79 20.69 4.62
N PRO A 214 -17.01 21.67 5.53
CA PRO A 214 -18.18 21.69 6.42
C PRO A 214 -19.50 21.59 5.66
N GLY A 215 -20.42 20.77 6.18
CA GLY A 215 -21.74 20.60 5.59
C GLY A 215 -21.80 19.60 4.42
N PHE A 216 -20.68 18.96 4.05
CA PHE A 216 -20.72 17.86 3.08
C PHE A 216 -21.49 16.67 3.68
N PRO A 217 -22.49 16.12 2.99
CA PRO A 217 -23.34 15.07 3.54
C PRO A 217 -22.60 13.74 3.72
N GLN A 218 -23.16 12.87 4.55
CA GLN A 218 -22.79 11.47 4.53
C GLN A 218 -23.25 10.86 3.19
N LEU A 219 -22.35 10.12 2.55
CA LEU A 219 -22.68 9.42 1.31
C LEU A 219 -23.23 8.03 1.64
N PRO A 220 -24.16 7.50 0.83
CA PRO A 220 -24.69 6.14 0.99
C PRO A 220 -23.68 5.10 0.45
N LEU A 221 -22.42 5.22 0.85
CA LEU A 221 -21.32 4.37 0.45
C LEU A 221 -20.68 3.75 1.68
N THR A 222 -20.27 2.50 1.58
CA THR A 222 -19.72 1.74 2.69
C THR A 222 -18.32 2.26 3.07
N GLY A 223 -18.14 2.60 4.34
CA GLY A 223 -16.84 2.95 4.91
C GLY A 223 -16.25 4.29 4.47
N THR A 224 -16.97 5.11 3.70
CA THR A 224 -16.39 6.32 3.06
C THR A 224 -15.73 7.27 4.06
N THR A 225 -16.39 7.58 5.18
CA THR A 225 -15.83 8.49 6.19
C THR A 225 -14.55 7.92 6.80
N THR A 226 -14.49 6.61 7.05
CA THR A 226 -13.32 5.92 7.57
C THR A 226 -12.16 5.97 6.57
N PHE A 227 -12.40 5.70 5.29
CA PHE A 227 -11.36 5.78 4.26
C PHE A 227 -10.86 7.21 4.03
N ILE A 228 -11.73 8.22 4.14
CA ILE A 228 -11.31 9.62 4.11
C ILE A 228 -10.44 9.95 5.33
N ALA A 229 -10.80 9.46 6.51
CA ALA A 229 -9.98 9.63 7.72
C ALA A 229 -8.61 8.97 7.55
N TYR A 230 -8.54 7.75 6.98
CA TYR A 230 -7.27 7.09 6.67
C TYR A 230 -6.43 7.90 5.68
N ALA A 231 -7.03 8.42 4.61
CA ALA A 231 -6.31 9.23 3.63
C ALA A 231 -5.77 10.54 4.24
N LEU A 232 -6.54 11.19 5.12
CA LEU A 232 -6.10 12.41 5.81
C LEU A 232 -5.00 12.12 6.85
N ALA A 233 -5.12 11.04 7.62
CA ALA A 233 -4.09 10.63 8.57
C ALA A 233 -2.80 10.17 7.84
N GLY A 234 -2.95 9.41 6.76
CA GLY A 234 -1.84 9.01 5.89
C GLY A 234 -1.14 10.22 5.26
N LEU A 235 -1.91 11.21 4.77
CA LEU A 235 -1.35 12.46 4.25
C LEU A 235 -0.60 13.24 5.33
N ARG A 236 -1.15 13.34 6.55
CA ARG A 236 -0.49 13.98 7.68
C ARG A 236 0.86 13.36 8.00
N ALA A 237 0.95 12.04 7.90
CA ALA A 237 2.19 11.30 8.11
C ALA A 237 3.17 11.45 6.93
N ALA A 238 2.68 11.38 5.69
CA ALA A 238 3.48 11.43 4.48
C ALA A 238 4.00 12.85 4.13
N ARG A 239 3.21 13.89 4.46
CA ARG A 239 3.46 15.29 4.07
C ARG A 239 3.37 16.22 5.28
N PRO A 240 4.36 16.16 6.20
CA PRO A 240 4.39 17.04 7.38
C PRO A 240 4.50 18.53 7.03
N ASP A 241 4.85 18.87 5.78
CA ASP A 241 4.83 20.20 5.22
C ASP A 241 3.40 20.74 4.97
N VAL A 242 2.39 19.85 4.93
CA VAL A 242 0.97 20.18 4.78
C VAL A 242 0.30 20.09 6.14
N ASP A 243 -0.16 21.24 6.67
CA ASP A 243 -0.89 21.29 7.94
C ASP A 243 -2.32 20.75 7.79
N VAL A 244 -2.45 19.41 7.78
CA VAL A 244 -3.75 18.71 7.69
C VAL A 244 -4.66 19.11 8.85
N ASP A 245 -4.12 19.30 10.06
CA ASP A 245 -4.90 19.60 11.26
C ASP A 245 -5.59 20.97 11.20
N ALA A 246 -5.06 21.92 10.41
CA ALA A 246 -5.70 23.21 10.17
C ALA A 246 -7.05 23.12 9.43
N TYR A 247 -7.32 22.00 8.76
CA TYR A 247 -8.59 21.75 8.06
C TYR A 247 -9.60 21.00 8.93
N LEU A 248 -9.14 20.34 9.99
CA LEU A 248 -9.97 19.47 10.80
C LEU A 248 -10.81 20.22 11.83
N SER A 249 -12.02 19.79 12.04
CA SER A 249 -12.83 20.14 13.20
C SER A 249 -12.33 19.41 14.47
N ALA A 250 -12.87 19.73 15.64
CA ALA A 250 -12.63 18.94 16.84
C ALA A 250 -13.08 17.47 16.65
N ARG A 251 -14.21 17.25 15.96
CA ARG A 251 -14.69 15.90 15.63
C ARG A 251 -13.75 15.22 14.65
N GLY A 252 -13.26 15.93 13.62
CA GLY A 252 -12.31 15.39 12.65
C GLY A 252 -11.03 14.90 13.30
N ARG A 253 -10.44 15.67 14.20
CA ARG A 253 -9.25 15.24 14.97
C ARG A 253 -9.51 13.99 15.80
N ALA A 254 -10.65 13.93 16.50
CA ALA A 254 -11.02 12.73 17.25
C ALA A 254 -11.23 11.50 16.35
N VAL A 255 -11.79 11.68 15.16
CA VAL A 255 -11.95 10.62 14.16
C VAL A 255 -10.60 10.13 13.62
N LEU A 256 -9.64 11.03 13.34
CA LEU A 256 -8.31 10.61 12.92
C LEU A 256 -7.59 9.82 14.02
N THR A 257 -7.72 10.23 15.29
CA THR A 257 -7.16 9.43 16.42
C THR A 257 -7.73 8.01 16.43
N LEU A 258 -9.06 7.85 16.30
CA LEU A 258 -9.67 6.52 16.21
C LEU A 258 -9.18 5.72 15.00
N ALA A 259 -8.98 6.39 13.86
CA ALA A 259 -8.46 5.77 12.65
C ALA A 259 -7.02 5.28 12.81
N GLU A 260 -6.19 5.96 13.60
CA GLU A 260 -4.81 5.60 13.88
C GLU A 260 -4.66 4.51 14.96
N GLU A 261 -5.66 4.32 15.80
CA GLU A 261 -5.62 3.34 16.89
C GLU A 261 -6.31 2.01 16.55
N LEU A 262 -7.36 2.05 15.69
CA LEU A 262 -8.24 0.91 15.45
C LEU A 262 -8.02 0.31 14.06
N CYS A 263 -8.15 -1.01 13.96
CA CYS A 263 -8.18 -1.67 12.67
C CYS A 263 -9.55 -1.46 11.98
N TYR A 264 -9.61 -1.73 10.66
CA TYR A 264 -10.72 -1.29 9.81
C TYR A 264 -12.11 -1.59 10.35
N GLU A 265 -12.37 -2.80 10.82
CA GLU A 265 -13.71 -3.20 11.29
C GLU A 265 -14.15 -2.36 12.50
N GLU A 266 -13.26 -2.21 13.48
CA GLU A 266 -13.50 -1.45 14.70
C GLU A 266 -13.57 0.05 14.41
N ALA A 267 -12.63 0.56 13.59
CA ALA A 267 -12.64 1.95 13.15
C ALA A 267 -13.92 2.29 12.40
N ASN A 268 -14.36 1.45 11.47
CA ASN A 268 -15.58 1.68 10.71
C ASN A 268 -16.84 1.63 11.60
N ALA A 269 -16.86 0.76 12.60
CA ALA A 269 -17.95 0.73 13.58
C ALA A 269 -17.99 2.00 14.46
N ALA A 270 -16.82 2.52 14.86
CA ALA A 270 -16.73 3.71 15.71
C ALA A 270 -16.95 5.03 14.94
N ILE A 271 -16.55 5.09 13.67
CA ILE A 271 -16.55 6.29 12.82
C ILE A 271 -17.83 6.37 11.97
N GLY A 272 -18.41 5.24 11.59
CA GLY A 272 -19.37 5.11 10.50
C GLY A 272 -20.63 6.00 10.54
N ALA A 273 -21.05 6.48 11.71
CA ALA A 273 -22.16 7.43 11.85
C ALA A 273 -21.73 8.90 11.68
N THR A 274 -20.45 9.18 11.50
CA THR A 274 -19.92 10.54 11.34
C THR A 274 -20.07 10.98 9.89
N SER A 275 -20.69 12.13 9.65
CA SER A 275 -20.80 12.71 8.32
C SER A 275 -19.40 13.18 7.83
N ILE A 276 -19.18 13.12 6.53
CA ILE A 276 -17.90 13.59 5.94
C ILE A 276 -17.65 15.07 6.29
N GLY A 277 -18.70 15.90 6.26
CA GLY A 277 -18.60 17.32 6.58
C GLY A 277 -18.21 17.61 8.04
N ASP A 278 -18.52 16.68 8.96
CA ASP A 278 -18.16 16.83 10.38
C ASP A 278 -16.65 16.69 10.62
N LEU A 279 -15.91 16.12 9.68
CA LEU A 279 -14.44 16.06 9.74
C LEU A 279 -13.79 17.45 9.62
N PHE A 280 -14.44 18.39 8.95
CA PHE A 280 -13.80 19.62 8.50
C PHE A 280 -14.29 20.85 9.26
N SER A 281 -13.37 21.77 9.59
CA SER A 281 -13.63 23.10 10.09
C SER A 281 -13.71 24.15 8.97
N ARG A 282 -13.09 23.87 7.82
CA ARG A 282 -13.07 24.70 6.62
C ARG A 282 -12.98 23.86 5.36
N ARG A 283 -13.22 24.46 4.20
CA ARG A 283 -13.05 23.78 2.90
C ARG A 283 -11.58 23.51 2.63
N LEU A 284 -11.34 22.40 1.92
CA LEU A 284 -10.00 22.08 1.40
C LEU A 284 -9.63 23.08 0.29
N ASP A 285 -8.39 23.56 0.32
CA ASP A 285 -7.83 24.51 -0.64
C ASP A 285 -6.60 23.96 -1.37
N THR A 286 -5.99 24.77 -2.21
CA THR A 286 -4.93 24.34 -3.13
C THR A 286 -3.80 23.53 -2.48
N PRO A 287 -3.20 23.91 -1.34
CA PRO A 287 -2.08 23.14 -0.76
C PRO A 287 -2.44 21.69 -0.46
N ILE A 288 -3.54 21.46 0.26
CA ILE A 288 -3.94 20.10 0.62
C ILE A 288 -4.50 19.32 -0.58
N LEU A 289 -5.22 20.00 -1.50
CA LEU A 289 -5.72 19.37 -2.71
C LEU A 289 -4.59 18.90 -3.63
N ALA A 290 -3.52 19.68 -3.77
CA ALA A 290 -2.35 19.29 -4.55
C ALA A 290 -1.64 18.08 -3.93
N ALA A 291 -1.49 18.07 -2.61
CA ALA A 291 -0.87 16.93 -1.90
C ALA A 291 -1.72 15.65 -1.99
N LEU A 292 -3.06 15.77 -1.87
CA LEU A 292 -3.97 14.64 -2.10
C LEU A 292 -3.92 14.17 -3.55
N GLN A 293 -3.83 15.07 -4.52
CA GLN A 293 -3.68 14.71 -5.94
C GLN A 293 -2.40 13.89 -6.16
N GLU A 294 -1.27 14.32 -5.61
CA GLU A 294 0.01 13.62 -5.72
C GLU A 294 -0.04 12.22 -5.11
N MET A 295 -0.64 12.09 -3.92
CA MET A 295 -0.71 10.85 -3.16
C MET A 295 -1.68 9.82 -3.78
N LEU A 296 -2.88 10.28 -4.19
CA LEU A 296 -4.00 9.40 -4.52
C LEU A 296 -4.12 9.10 -6.02
N ALA A 297 -3.54 9.95 -6.91
CA ALA A 297 -3.77 9.82 -8.33
C ALA A 297 -3.12 8.57 -8.93
N ILE A 298 -3.89 7.88 -9.75
CA ILE A 298 -3.37 6.76 -10.54
C ILE A 298 -2.83 7.28 -11.86
N PRO A 299 -1.55 7.01 -12.20
CA PRO A 299 -1.01 7.39 -13.48
C PRO A 299 -1.81 6.77 -14.64
N VAL A 300 -2.09 7.55 -15.68
CA VAL A 300 -2.78 7.05 -16.89
C VAL A 300 -1.81 6.69 -18.01
N ARG A 301 -0.49 6.75 -17.74
CA ARG A 301 0.60 6.43 -18.69
C ARG A 301 1.70 5.67 -17.98
N GLY A 302 2.61 5.06 -18.75
CA GLY A 302 3.78 4.38 -18.21
C GLY A 302 3.63 2.86 -18.09
N TYR A 303 2.50 2.30 -18.46
CA TYR A 303 2.26 0.85 -18.42
C TYR A 303 2.94 0.16 -19.61
N ASN A 304 3.98 -0.58 -19.33
CA ASN A 304 4.78 -1.29 -20.34
C ASN A 304 4.63 -2.82 -20.27
N ARG A 305 3.76 -3.30 -19.41
CA ARG A 305 3.38 -4.72 -19.27
C ARG A 305 1.86 -4.85 -19.30
N PRO A 306 1.34 -6.05 -19.62
CA PRO A 306 -0.09 -6.30 -19.65
C PRO A 306 -0.80 -5.97 -18.34
N LEU A 307 -1.98 -5.37 -18.44
CA LEU A 307 -2.81 -4.92 -17.33
C LEU A 307 -4.20 -5.53 -17.43
N PHE A 308 -4.67 -6.13 -16.35
CA PHE A 308 -6.06 -6.56 -16.16
C PHE A 308 -6.70 -5.69 -15.07
N LEU A 309 -7.80 -5.03 -15.42
CA LEU A 309 -8.59 -4.18 -14.55
C LEU A 309 -9.99 -4.80 -14.38
N GLY A 310 -10.37 -5.12 -13.13
CA GLY A 310 -11.67 -5.70 -12.80
C GLY A 310 -12.48 -4.81 -11.86
N GLN A 311 -13.79 -4.60 -12.18
CA GLN A 311 -14.67 -3.73 -11.38
C GLN A 311 -16.03 -4.39 -11.13
N GLY A 312 -16.50 -4.27 -9.89
CA GLY A 312 -17.86 -4.63 -9.51
C GLY A 312 -18.86 -3.55 -9.93
N LEU A 313 -19.91 -3.93 -10.64
CA LEU A 313 -20.94 -2.97 -11.07
C LEU A 313 -21.74 -2.40 -9.88
N PHE A 314 -21.94 -3.22 -8.85
CA PHE A 314 -22.69 -2.88 -7.63
C PHE A 314 -21.77 -2.58 -6.45
N ASP A 315 -20.56 -2.13 -6.74
CA ASP A 315 -19.57 -1.76 -5.72
C ASP A 315 -20.01 -0.49 -4.98
N THR A 316 -20.28 -0.64 -3.68
CA THR A 316 -20.67 0.45 -2.78
C THR A 316 -19.50 1.03 -1.98
N VAL A 317 -18.30 0.49 -2.16
CA VAL A 317 -17.05 0.99 -1.54
C VAL A 317 -16.32 1.89 -2.52
N VAL A 318 -16.05 1.34 -3.72
CA VAL A 318 -15.43 2.07 -4.84
C VAL A 318 -16.44 2.14 -5.98
N PRO A 319 -17.19 3.24 -6.11
CA PRO A 319 -18.23 3.36 -7.12
C PRO A 319 -17.72 3.14 -8.54
N SER A 320 -18.36 2.24 -9.29
CA SER A 320 -17.95 1.83 -10.63
C SER A 320 -17.76 2.97 -11.64
N PRO A 321 -18.49 4.13 -11.60
CA PRO A 321 -18.23 5.25 -12.49
C PRO A 321 -16.81 5.80 -12.41
N LEU A 322 -16.16 5.74 -11.23
CA LEU A 322 -14.78 6.21 -11.06
C LEU A 322 -13.79 5.31 -11.81
N THR A 323 -13.99 4.00 -11.77
CA THR A 323 -13.17 3.04 -12.52
C THR A 323 -13.48 3.09 -14.02
N PHE A 324 -14.72 3.37 -14.42
CA PHE A 324 -15.06 3.60 -15.84
C PHE A 324 -14.34 4.83 -16.38
N LYS A 325 -14.24 5.90 -15.58
CA LYS A 325 -13.41 7.06 -15.94
C LYS A 325 -11.95 6.67 -16.10
N LEU A 326 -11.36 5.92 -15.14
CA LEU A 326 -9.98 5.46 -15.25
C LEU A 326 -9.75 4.64 -16.53
N ALA A 327 -10.64 3.70 -16.86
CA ALA A 327 -10.56 2.89 -18.06
C ALA A 327 -10.63 3.77 -19.35
N THR A 328 -11.46 4.80 -19.33
CA THR A 328 -11.55 5.79 -20.41
C THR A 328 -10.26 6.58 -20.55
N ASP A 329 -9.71 7.10 -19.45
CA ASP A 329 -8.48 7.88 -19.43
C ASP A 329 -7.28 7.05 -19.93
N LEU A 330 -7.17 5.78 -19.50
CA LEU A 330 -6.17 4.84 -19.98
C LEU A 330 -6.27 4.60 -21.49
N ALA A 331 -7.50 4.40 -22.01
CA ALA A 331 -7.74 4.19 -23.43
C ALA A 331 -7.38 5.45 -24.25
N LEU A 332 -7.77 6.64 -23.80
CA LEU A 332 -7.41 7.91 -24.42
C LEU A 332 -5.90 8.18 -24.38
N ALA A 333 -5.21 7.69 -23.35
CA ALA A 333 -3.76 7.73 -23.25
C ALA A 333 -3.05 6.66 -24.11
N GLY A 334 -3.79 5.83 -24.85
CA GLY A 334 -3.26 4.80 -25.73
C GLY A 334 -2.71 3.57 -24.99
N GLN A 335 -3.11 3.35 -23.74
CA GLN A 335 -2.67 2.18 -22.97
C GLN A 335 -3.45 0.93 -23.41
N ARG A 336 -2.75 -0.21 -23.42
CA ARG A 336 -3.37 -1.52 -23.70
C ARG A 336 -3.68 -2.21 -22.40
N PHE A 337 -4.94 -2.55 -22.18
CA PHE A 337 -5.39 -3.25 -20.97
C PHE A 337 -6.63 -4.12 -21.25
N THR A 338 -6.87 -5.08 -20.38
CA THR A 338 -8.12 -5.85 -20.34
C THR A 338 -8.99 -5.25 -19.26
N PHE A 339 -10.20 -4.81 -19.60
CA PHE A 339 -11.17 -4.33 -18.63
C PHE A 339 -12.36 -5.27 -18.54
N ARG A 340 -12.76 -5.64 -17.31
CA ARG A 340 -13.89 -6.51 -17.04
C ARG A 340 -14.78 -5.92 -15.96
N VAL A 341 -16.09 -6.05 -16.16
CA VAL A 341 -17.10 -5.59 -15.23
C VAL A 341 -17.96 -6.78 -14.80
N TYR A 342 -18.16 -6.91 -13.48
CA TYR A 342 -18.90 -8.02 -12.90
C TYR A 342 -20.14 -7.49 -12.18
N PRO A 343 -21.32 -8.18 -12.28
CA PRO A 343 -22.53 -7.79 -11.56
C PRO A 343 -22.42 -8.19 -10.07
N LYS A 344 -21.41 -7.67 -9.40
CA LYS A 344 -20.98 -7.98 -8.03
C LYS A 344 -20.66 -6.71 -7.25
N GLY A 345 -20.62 -6.84 -5.91
CA GLY A 345 -20.09 -5.83 -4.99
C GLY A 345 -18.57 -5.81 -4.93
N HIS A 346 -18.03 -5.07 -3.95
CA HIS A 346 -16.59 -4.81 -3.84
C HIS A 346 -15.75 -6.09 -3.65
N LEU A 347 -16.02 -6.84 -2.62
CA LEU A 347 -15.25 -8.03 -2.27
C LEU A 347 -15.56 -9.22 -3.18
N GLU A 348 -16.83 -9.38 -3.58
CA GLU A 348 -17.24 -10.48 -4.44
C GLU A 348 -16.63 -10.41 -5.84
N THR A 349 -16.18 -9.23 -6.25
CA THR A 349 -15.49 -9.03 -7.53
C THR A 349 -14.19 -9.83 -7.60
N MET A 350 -13.48 -10.03 -6.48
CA MET A 350 -12.28 -10.88 -6.44
C MET A 350 -12.56 -12.31 -6.93
N LEU A 351 -13.58 -12.95 -6.36
CA LEU A 351 -13.96 -14.31 -6.73
C LEU A 351 -14.59 -14.39 -8.13
N ALA A 352 -15.39 -13.38 -8.50
CA ALA A 352 -16.02 -13.35 -9.81
C ALA A 352 -15.03 -13.16 -10.96
N SER A 353 -13.95 -12.42 -10.73
CA SER A 353 -12.91 -12.16 -11.72
C SER A 353 -11.91 -13.32 -11.85
N GLU A 354 -11.84 -14.22 -10.87
CA GLU A 354 -10.79 -15.25 -10.77
C GLU A 354 -10.61 -16.09 -12.05
N PRO A 355 -11.65 -16.62 -12.75
CA PRO A 355 -11.44 -17.42 -13.94
C PRO A 355 -10.75 -16.68 -15.08
N GLU A 356 -11.11 -15.40 -15.30
CA GLU A 356 -10.51 -14.56 -16.34
C GLU A 356 -9.13 -14.06 -15.92
N ALA A 357 -8.95 -13.65 -14.66
CA ALA A 357 -7.66 -13.28 -14.09
C ALA A 357 -6.66 -14.45 -14.15
N ASN A 358 -7.08 -15.68 -13.82
CA ASN A 358 -6.25 -16.87 -13.94
C ASN A 358 -5.82 -17.14 -15.40
N THR A 359 -6.74 -16.98 -16.34
CA THR A 359 -6.41 -17.12 -17.76
C THR A 359 -5.41 -16.06 -18.21
N PHE A 360 -5.62 -14.82 -17.79
CA PHE A 360 -4.69 -13.72 -18.06
C PHE A 360 -3.30 -14.01 -17.47
N VAL A 361 -3.21 -14.43 -16.20
CA VAL A 361 -1.95 -14.71 -15.50
C VAL A 361 -1.20 -15.88 -16.14
N ARG A 362 -1.89 -16.98 -16.47
CA ARG A 362 -1.26 -18.11 -17.20
C ARG A 362 -0.60 -17.67 -18.49
N ASN A 363 -1.25 -16.80 -19.25
CA ASN A 363 -0.69 -16.26 -20.51
C ASN A 363 0.56 -15.41 -20.29
N LEU A 364 0.72 -14.78 -19.10
CA LEU A 364 1.91 -13.98 -18.76
C LEU A 364 3.12 -14.83 -18.41
N PHE A 365 2.91 -15.96 -17.76
CA PHE A 365 4.03 -16.82 -17.32
C PHE A 365 4.45 -17.82 -18.41
N GLY A 366 3.61 -18.07 -19.39
CA GLY A 366 3.80 -19.08 -20.43
C GLY A 366 3.41 -20.47 -19.94
N PRO A 367 3.45 -21.48 -20.82
CA PRO A 367 3.18 -22.85 -20.46
C PRO A 367 4.25 -23.44 -19.54
#